data_e9d7fc98897cddcfa7d441addfbfa63d
#
_entry.id   e9d7fc98897cddcfa7d441addfbfa63d
#
_cell.length_a   1.000
_cell.length_b   1.000
_cell.length_c   1.000
_cell.angle_alpha   90.00
_cell.angle_beta   90.00
_cell.angle_gamma   90.00
#
_symmetry.space_group_name_H-M   'P 1'
#
loop_
_entity.id
_entity.type
_entity.pdbx_description
1 polymer ?
#
loop_
_entity_poly.entity_id
_entity_poly.type
_entity_poly.pdbx_seq_one_letter_code
_entity_poly.pdbx_strand_id
1 'polypeptide(L)'
;MKKRSFEIEATISCKVSPGMFTNERGVRIALPDGREVSTLVDKRHVIMDKEPLLVGEVDGRVQVFVVETTHDSVVVALPQPGFAEGPRLKVPKTFVREG
;
A
#
# COMPACT_ATOMS: atom_id res chain seq x y z
N MET A 1 -21.83 -12.85 10.30
CA MET A 1 -20.48 -13.11 10.65
C MET A 1 -19.68 -11.84 10.77
N LYS A 2 -19.05 -11.71 11.88
CA LYS A 2 -18.39 -10.46 12.09
C LYS A 2 -16.98 -10.49 11.56
N LYS A 3 -16.52 -9.38 11.11
CA LYS A 3 -15.20 -9.25 10.60
C LYS A 3 -14.19 -9.27 11.74
N ARG A 4 -13.09 -9.90 11.52
CA ARG A 4 -12.04 -9.91 12.50
C ARG A 4 -11.34 -8.56 12.51
N SER A 5 -10.91 -8.16 13.69
CA SER A 5 -10.37 -6.82 13.85
C SER A 5 -9.07 -6.62 13.07
N PHE A 6 -8.28 -7.67 12.87
CA PHE A 6 -7.04 -7.50 12.12
C PHE A 6 -7.27 -7.35 10.63
N GLU A 7 -8.52 -7.44 10.19
CA GLU A 7 -8.85 -7.25 8.78
C GLU A 7 -9.32 -5.85 8.50
N ILE A 8 -8.95 -4.89 9.31
CA ILE A 8 -9.28 -3.50 9.06
C ILE A 8 -8.67 -3.09 7.74
N GLU A 9 -9.51 -2.55 6.88
CA GLU A 9 -9.02 -2.03 5.62
C GLU A 9 -8.42 -0.66 5.83
N ALA A 10 -7.21 -0.51 5.37
CA ALA A 10 -6.50 0.74 5.47
C ALA A 10 -5.71 0.93 4.19
N THR A 11 -5.44 2.17 3.85
CA THR A 11 -4.66 2.49 2.67
C THR A 11 -3.63 3.55 3.00
N ILE A 12 -2.55 3.60 2.23
CA ILE A 12 -1.58 4.68 2.31
C ILE A 12 -1.34 5.23 0.92
N SER A 13 -0.95 6.49 0.85
CA SER A 13 -0.66 7.16 -0.42
C SER A 13 0.56 6.56 -1.08
N CYS A 14 0.51 6.46 -2.40
CA CYS A 14 1.63 5.94 -3.15
C CYS A 14 1.58 6.47 -4.58
N LYS A 15 2.65 6.20 -5.32
CA LYS A 15 2.67 6.39 -6.75
C LYS A 15 2.50 5.03 -7.41
N VAL A 16 1.69 4.98 -8.44
CA VAL A 16 1.32 3.73 -9.09
C VAL A 16 1.84 3.76 -10.52
N SER A 17 2.54 2.71 -10.91
CA SER A 17 3.06 2.53 -12.26
C SER A 17 2.60 1.19 -12.80
N PRO A 18 2.74 0.95 -14.12
CA PRO A 18 2.41 -0.35 -14.66
C PRO A 18 3.30 -1.42 -14.07
N GLY A 19 2.75 -2.61 -13.87
CA GLY A 19 3.53 -3.75 -13.44
C GLY A 19 4.05 -4.52 -14.64
N MET A 20 4.60 -5.68 -14.36
CA MET A 20 5.09 -6.54 -15.42
C MET A 20 3.97 -7.30 -16.13
N PHE A 21 2.87 -7.53 -15.44
CA PHE A 21 1.72 -8.24 -15.97
C PHE A 21 0.50 -7.36 -15.85
N THR A 22 -0.55 -7.68 -16.62
CA THR A 22 -1.73 -6.82 -16.67
C THR A 22 -2.44 -6.68 -15.32
N ASN A 23 -2.33 -7.68 -14.46
CA ASN A 23 -2.98 -7.62 -13.15
C ASN A 23 -2.05 -7.15 -12.05
N GLU A 24 -0.89 -6.62 -12.40
CA GLU A 24 0.07 -6.10 -11.44
C GLU A 24 0.22 -4.60 -11.57
N ARG A 25 0.58 -3.97 -10.47
CA ARG A 25 0.96 -2.56 -10.49
C ARG A 25 2.20 -2.39 -9.62
N GLY A 26 3.07 -1.49 -10.05
CA GLY A 26 4.18 -1.06 -9.20
C GLY A 26 3.70 0.02 -8.27
N VAL A 27 4.09 -0.05 -7.02
CA VAL A 27 3.78 1.01 -6.06
C VAL A 27 5.08 1.53 -5.47
N ARG A 28 5.14 2.83 -5.29
CA ARG A 28 6.29 3.50 -4.72
C ARG A 28 5.79 4.40 -3.61
N ILE A 29 6.32 4.20 -2.42
CA ILE A 29 5.88 4.89 -1.22
C ILE A 29 7.03 5.70 -0.69
N ALA A 30 6.84 7.02 -0.58
CA ALA A 30 7.85 7.90 -0.02
C ALA A 30 7.64 8.00 1.47
N LEU A 31 8.68 7.73 2.23
CA LEU A 31 8.63 7.77 3.69
C LEU A 31 9.10 9.13 4.18
N PRO A 32 8.67 9.52 5.39
CA PRO A 32 9.02 10.86 5.90
C PRO A 32 10.50 11.12 6.04
N ASP A 33 11.30 10.06 6.22
CA ASP A 33 12.74 10.23 6.39
C ASP A 33 13.48 10.28 5.06
N GLY A 34 12.76 10.35 3.94
CA GLY A 34 13.38 10.45 2.63
C GLY A 34 13.62 9.13 1.92
N ARG A 35 13.41 8.02 2.62
CA ARG A 35 13.52 6.73 1.97
C ARG A 35 12.30 6.43 1.12
N GLU A 36 12.47 5.53 0.19
CA GLU A 36 11.36 5.08 -0.65
C GLU A 36 11.30 3.56 -0.62
N VAL A 37 10.11 3.04 -0.70
CA VAL A 37 9.88 1.61 -0.81
C VAL A 37 9.11 1.36 -2.09
N SER A 38 9.60 0.44 -2.91
CA SER A 38 8.93 0.06 -4.15
C SER A 38 8.67 -1.43 -4.14
N THR A 39 7.50 -1.80 -4.62
CA THR A 39 7.14 -3.21 -4.69
C THR A 39 6.08 -3.40 -5.77
N LEU A 40 5.82 -4.65 -6.11
CA LEU A 40 4.76 -5.01 -7.04
C LEU A 40 3.61 -5.59 -6.23
N VAL A 41 2.40 -5.19 -6.59
CA VAL A 41 1.21 -5.70 -5.91
C VAL A 41 0.17 -6.05 -6.97
N ASP A 42 -0.77 -6.90 -6.59
CA ASP A 42 -1.93 -7.19 -7.42
C ASP A 42 -2.75 -5.90 -7.53
N LYS A 43 -3.22 -5.60 -8.74
CA LYS A 43 -3.91 -4.33 -8.94
C LYS A 43 -5.18 -4.21 -8.12
N ARG A 44 -5.74 -5.30 -7.64
CA ARG A 44 -6.94 -5.23 -6.79
C ARG A 44 -6.65 -4.58 -5.44
N HIS A 45 -5.39 -4.46 -5.06
CA HIS A 45 -5.00 -3.80 -3.80
C HIS A 45 -4.69 -2.32 -3.99
N VAL A 46 -4.92 -1.79 -5.18
CA VAL A 46 -4.54 -0.42 -5.50
C VAL A 46 -5.78 0.36 -5.89
N ILE A 47 -5.89 1.56 -5.35
CA ILE A 47 -6.98 2.48 -5.69
C ILE A 47 -6.34 3.65 -6.42
N MET A 48 -6.86 3.94 -7.62
CA MET A 48 -6.33 5.04 -8.43
C MET A 48 -7.45 5.56 -9.30
N ASP A 49 -7.38 6.85 -9.60
CA ASP A 49 -8.42 7.50 -10.42
C ASP A 49 -8.23 7.23 -11.88
N LYS A 50 -7.01 7.00 -12.32
CA LYS A 50 -6.75 6.65 -13.72
C LYS A 50 -5.65 5.64 -13.79
N GLU A 51 -5.71 4.83 -14.84
CA GLU A 51 -4.67 3.84 -15.08
C GLU A 51 -3.39 4.54 -15.47
N PRO A 52 -2.25 4.03 -15.01
CA PRO A 52 -0.98 4.60 -15.46
C PRO A 52 -0.75 4.27 -16.94
N LEU A 53 -0.08 5.17 -17.61
CA LEU A 53 0.34 4.93 -18.98
C LEU A 53 1.46 3.90 -18.97
N LEU A 54 1.85 3.48 -20.18
CA LEU A 54 2.91 2.47 -20.30
C LEU A 54 4.17 2.86 -19.56
N VAL A 55 4.48 4.14 -19.52
CA VAL A 55 5.55 4.67 -18.70
C VAL A 55 4.99 5.81 -17.88
N GLY A 56 5.48 5.95 -16.67
CA GLY A 56 5.06 7.03 -15.81
C GLY A 56 4.31 6.51 -14.60
N GLU A 57 3.89 7.43 -13.77
CA GLU A 57 3.23 7.13 -12.51
C GLU A 57 2.01 7.99 -12.36
N VAL A 58 1.02 7.49 -11.61
CA VAL A 58 -0.14 8.26 -11.22
C VAL A 58 -0.27 8.16 -9.70
N ASP A 59 -0.95 9.13 -9.12
CA ASP A 59 -1.23 9.10 -7.70
C ASP A 59 -2.25 8.02 -7.40
N GLY A 60 -2.07 7.36 -6.28
CA GLY A 60 -3.01 6.35 -5.85
C GLY A 60 -2.83 6.02 -4.39
N ARG A 61 -3.51 4.99 -3.97
CA ARG A 61 -3.40 4.47 -2.62
C ARG A 61 -3.32 2.97 -2.70
N VAL A 62 -2.53 2.39 -1.82
CA VAL A 62 -2.37 0.94 -1.77
C VAL A 62 -2.94 0.44 -0.45
N GLN A 63 -3.66 -0.67 -0.53
CA GLN A 63 -4.23 -1.33 0.63
C GLN A 63 -3.10 -1.92 1.47
N VAL A 64 -3.20 -1.75 2.77
CA VAL A 64 -2.18 -2.26 3.69
C VAL A 64 -2.87 -2.95 4.85
N PHE A 65 -2.10 -3.80 5.55
CA PHE A 65 -2.55 -4.45 6.77
C PHE A 65 -1.93 -3.74 7.95
N VAL A 66 -2.74 -3.33 8.92
CA VAL A 66 -2.22 -2.68 10.11
C VAL A 66 -1.71 -3.77 11.04
N VAL A 67 -0.41 -3.72 11.33
CA VAL A 67 0.24 -4.72 12.17
C VAL A 67 0.30 -4.24 13.60
N GLU A 68 0.61 -2.96 13.80
CA GLU A 68 0.80 -2.43 15.14
C GLU A 68 0.52 -0.93 15.11
N THR A 69 -0.11 -0.43 16.16
CA THR A 69 -0.38 0.98 16.30
C THR A 69 0.26 1.45 17.59
N THR A 70 1.06 2.50 17.51
CA THR A 70 1.62 3.14 18.68
C THR A 70 1.01 4.53 18.84
N HIS A 71 1.56 5.31 19.77
CA HIS A 71 1.00 6.63 20.07
C HIS A 71 0.96 7.54 18.83
N ASP A 72 2.01 7.55 18.05
CA ASP A 72 2.13 8.49 16.94
C ASP A 72 2.42 7.82 15.60
N SER A 73 2.51 6.51 15.56
CA SER A 73 2.85 5.83 14.31
C SER A 73 2.11 4.52 14.18
N VAL A 74 2.18 3.97 12.97
CA VAL A 74 1.53 2.72 12.64
C VAL A 74 2.52 1.89 11.85
N VAL A 75 2.63 0.62 12.18
CA VAL A 75 3.38 -0.33 11.37
C VAL A 75 2.38 -1.03 10.47
N VAL A 76 2.62 -0.97 9.17
CA VAL A 76 1.74 -1.59 8.20
C VAL A 76 2.54 -2.57 7.36
N ALA A 77 1.87 -3.58 6.86
CA ALA A 77 2.45 -4.56 5.95
C ALA A 77 1.81 -4.37 4.59
N LEU A 78 2.65 -4.40 3.56
CA LEU A 78 2.16 -4.30 2.19
C LEU A 78 1.69 -5.66 1.71
N PRO A 79 0.71 -5.70 0.81
CA PRO A 79 0.32 -6.98 0.23
C PRO A 79 1.45 -7.53 -0.63
N GLN A 80 1.48 -8.84 -0.77
CA GLN A 80 2.49 -9.52 -1.56
C GLN A 80 1.85 -10.74 -2.17
N PRO A 81 2.19 -11.09 -3.41
CA PRO A 81 1.67 -12.31 -3.99
C PRO A 81 2.00 -13.51 -3.14
N GLY A 82 1.07 -14.46 -3.08
CA GLY A 82 1.24 -15.62 -2.26
C GLY A 82 0.62 -15.42 -0.88
N PHE A 83 1.11 -16.17 0.09
CA PHE A 83 0.49 -16.20 1.40
C PHE A 83 1.28 -15.44 2.46
N ALA A 84 2.43 -14.89 2.10
CA ALA A 84 3.24 -14.16 3.05
C ALA A 84 2.93 -12.68 2.97
N GLU A 85 3.09 -11.99 4.10
CA GLU A 85 3.00 -10.54 4.11
C GLU A 85 4.19 -9.96 3.37
N GLY A 86 3.97 -8.81 2.77
CA GLY A 86 5.05 -8.07 2.16
C GLY A 86 5.83 -7.29 3.19
N PRO A 87 6.66 -6.35 2.72
CA PRO A 87 7.48 -5.55 3.62
C PRO A 87 6.65 -4.78 4.62
N ARG A 88 7.22 -4.53 5.78
CA ARG A 88 6.59 -3.75 6.83
C ARG A 88 7.19 -2.37 6.85
N LEU A 89 6.32 -1.38 7.06
CA LEU A 89 6.71 0.02 7.07
C LEU A 89 6.16 0.66 8.32
N LYS A 90 6.97 1.50 8.95
CA LYS A 90 6.51 2.34 10.06
C LYS A 90 6.25 3.72 9.52
N VAL A 91 5.02 4.17 9.62
CA VAL A 91 4.61 5.46 9.05
C VAL A 91 3.85 6.25 10.10
N PRO A 92 3.80 7.58 9.96
CA PRO A 92 2.95 8.39 10.84
C PRO A 92 1.49 8.01 10.66
N LYS A 93 0.71 8.19 11.71
CA LYS A 93 -0.71 7.87 11.63
C LYS A 93 -1.40 8.64 10.53
N THR A 94 -0.91 9.83 10.22
CA THR A 94 -1.53 10.65 9.18
C THR A 94 -1.39 10.05 7.79
N PHE A 95 -0.46 9.11 7.58
CA PHE A 95 -0.30 8.43 6.29
C PHE A 95 -1.42 7.43 6.03
N VAL A 96 -2.06 6.96 7.07
CA VAL A 96 -2.99 5.84 6.98
C VAL A 96 -4.41 6.37 6.95
N ARG A 97 -5.18 5.89 6.00
CA ARG A 97 -6.60 6.21 5.91
C ARG A 97 -7.37 4.90 6.01
N GLU A 98 -8.27 4.86 6.96
CA GLU A 98 -9.16 3.72 7.10
C GLU A 98 -10.42 3.97 6.29
N GLY A 99 -10.94 2.91 5.70
CA GLY A 99 -12.12 3.18 4.96
C GLY A 99 -12.94 2.02 4.59
#